data_c308a5015213e7d1daba802a83c6edcc
#
_entry.id   c308a5015213e7d1daba802a83c6edcc
#
_cell.length_a   1.000
_cell.length_b   1.000
_cell.length_c   1.000
_cell.angle_alpha   90.00
_cell.angle_beta   90.00
_cell.angle_gamma   90.00
#
_symmetry.space_group_name_H-M   'P 1'
#
loop_
_entity.id
_entity.type
_entity.pdbx_description
1 polymer ?
#
loop_
_entity_poly.entity_id
_entity_poly.type
_entity_poly.pdbx_seq_one_letter_code
_entity_poly.pdbx_strand_id
1 'polypeptide(L)'
;IGANKLLFLPYMLGERTPRWNVDAKGAFIGLTLGHTHGDMLRAVMEGITLNLGFIVNIFRKHVPIDQVTVIGGCAQNPVWRQMMADIYQAEIRVPNYLEEATSMGADILAGIGAGVFKDFSVIDRFVRIEQTVQPIQENVKKYEAWMPVFDKAYHALCDMYTEIAKTELDSI
;
A
#
# COMPACT_ATOMS: atom_id res chain seq x y z
N ILE A 1 1.40 5.55 15.49
CA ILE A 1 1.54 4.20 14.91
C ILE A 1 0.54 3.28 15.59
N GLY A 2 -0.13 2.43 14.77
CA GLY A 2 -1.13 1.50 15.26
C GLY A 2 -2.50 2.12 15.57
N ALA A 3 -2.73 3.38 15.19
CA ALA A 3 -4.02 4.08 15.26
C ALA A 3 -4.82 3.78 16.56
N ASN A 4 -4.16 3.87 17.73
CA ASN A 4 -4.71 3.49 19.02
C ASN A 4 -5.23 2.04 19.08
N LYS A 5 -4.54 1.11 18.41
CA LYS A 5 -4.88 -0.32 18.26
C LYS A 5 -6.10 -0.59 17.37
N LEU A 6 -6.43 0.35 16.49
CA LEU A 6 -7.43 0.17 15.45
C LEU A 6 -6.78 -0.38 14.19
N LEU A 7 -7.22 -1.54 13.71
CA LEU A 7 -6.84 -2.11 12.42
C LEU A 7 -7.89 -1.79 11.36
N PHE A 8 -7.42 -1.61 10.14
CA PHE A 8 -8.28 -1.55 8.96
C PHE A 8 -7.80 -2.56 7.91
N LEU A 9 -8.66 -3.45 7.48
CA LEU A 9 -8.43 -4.36 6.36
C LEU A 9 -8.99 -3.71 5.08
N PRO A 10 -8.15 -3.43 4.05
CA PRO A 10 -8.52 -2.56 2.93
C PRO A 10 -9.23 -3.27 1.76
N TYR A 11 -9.86 -4.40 1.96
CA TYR A 11 -10.34 -5.29 0.90
C TYR A 11 -11.71 -4.90 0.33
N MET A 12 -11.86 -3.62 -0.08
CA MET A 12 -13.16 -3.06 -0.51
C MET A 12 -13.73 -3.71 -1.78
N LEU A 13 -12.88 -4.24 -2.66
CA LEU A 13 -13.24 -4.92 -3.92
C LEU A 13 -12.72 -6.36 -3.96
N GLY A 14 -12.64 -7.00 -2.82
CA GLY A 14 -11.91 -8.24 -2.69
C GLY A 14 -10.40 -8.01 -2.61
N GLU A 15 -9.65 -9.09 -2.58
CA GLU A 15 -8.20 -9.07 -2.48
C GLU A 15 -7.58 -9.88 -3.63
N ARG A 16 -6.68 -9.27 -4.39
CA ARG A 16 -6.00 -9.94 -5.53
C ARG A 16 -4.61 -10.43 -5.18
N THR A 17 -3.84 -9.62 -4.47
CA THR A 17 -2.44 -9.90 -4.20
C THR A 17 -2.09 -9.50 -2.77
N PRO A 18 -1.53 -10.39 -1.98
CA PRO A 18 -0.98 -11.72 -2.34
C PRO A 18 -1.94 -12.90 -2.11
N ARG A 19 -3.18 -12.70 -1.69
CA ARG A 19 -4.04 -13.76 -1.09
C ARG A 19 -5.08 -14.32 -2.05
N TRP A 20 -5.44 -13.56 -3.09
CA TRP A 20 -6.42 -13.92 -4.11
C TRP A 20 -7.77 -14.40 -3.51
N ASN A 21 -8.44 -13.49 -2.80
CA ASN A 21 -9.74 -13.75 -2.15
C ASN A 21 -10.77 -12.71 -2.60
N VAL A 22 -11.66 -13.10 -3.51
CA VAL A 22 -12.71 -12.22 -4.07
C VAL A 22 -13.79 -11.87 -3.05
N ASP A 23 -13.97 -12.71 -2.04
CA ASP A 23 -14.99 -12.52 -1.01
C ASP A 23 -14.53 -11.63 0.13
N ALA A 24 -13.22 -11.35 0.23
CA ALA A 24 -12.69 -10.46 1.26
C ALA A 24 -13.36 -9.08 1.21
N LYS A 25 -13.66 -8.53 2.37
CA LYS A 25 -14.31 -7.22 2.55
C LYS A 25 -13.48 -6.33 3.47
N GLY A 26 -13.68 -5.01 3.32
CA GLY A 26 -13.10 -4.04 4.25
C GLY A 26 -13.66 -4.22 5.65
N ALA A 27 -12.77 -4.08 6.65
CA ALA A 27 -13.18 -4.19 8.05
C ALA A 27 -12.35 -3.30 8.96
N PHE A 28 -13.00 -2.65 9.91
CA PHE A 28 -12.34 -2.05 11.08
C PHE A 28 -12.41 -3.03 12.26
N ILE A 29 -11.25 -3.29 12.88
CA ILE A 29 -11.15 -4.23 14.01
C ILE A 29 -10.54 -3.51 15.20
N GLY A 30 -11.19 -3.61 16.37
CA GLY A 30 -10.74 -2.98 17.61
C GLY A 30 -11.33 -1.59 17.85
N LEU A 31 -12.41 -1.20 17.13
CA LEU A 31 -13.06 0.10 17.32
C LEU A 31 -13.66 0.23 18.72
N THR A 32 -13.42 1.37 19.35
CA THR A 32 -13.97 1.73 20.67
C THR A 32 -14.52 3.15 20.65
N LEU A 33 -15.24 3.55 21.71
CA LEU A 33 -15.77 4.92 21.87
C LEU A 33 -14.66 5.98 22.00
N GLY A 34 -13.43 5.57 22.33
CA GLY A 34 -12.29 6.49 22.45
C GLY A 34 -11.61 6.84 21.13
N HIS A 35 -11.96 6.18 20.02
CA HIS A 35 -11.36 6.46 18.72
C HIS A 35 -11.94 7.73 18.10
N THR A 36 -11.06 8.52 17.51
CA THR A 36 -11.36 9.73 16.75
C THR A 36 -11.39 9.47 15.24
N HIS A 37 -11.91 10.43 14.46
CA HIS A 37 -11.78 10.40 13.00
C HIS A 37 -10.31 10.31 12.55
N GLY A 38 -9.40 10.96 13.27
CA GLY A 38 -7.96 10.90 12.99
C GLY A 38 -7.40 9.47 13.14
N ASP A 39 -7.84 8.73 14.16
CA ASP A 39 -7.46 7.32 14.35
C ASP A 39 -8.00 6.45 13.23
N MET A 40 -9.24 6.68 12.78
CA MET A 40 -9.83 5.94 11.66
C MET A 40 -9.08 6.20 10.35
N LEU A 41 -8.78 7.46 10.04
CA LEU A 41 -7.98 7.81 8.85
C LEU A 41 -6.57 7.20 8.93
N ARG A 42 -5.95 7.26 10.10
CA ARG A 42 -4.64 6.64 10.33
C ARG A 42 -4.70 5.13 10.13
N ALA A 43 -5.70 4.45 10.66
CA ALA A 43 -5.90 3.01 10.48
C ALA A 43 -6.05 2.63 9.00
N VAL A 44 -6.80 3.44 8.21
CA VAL A 44 -6.96 3.23 6.76
C VAL A 44 -5.60 3.33 6.05
N MET A 45 -4.83 4.39 6.31
CA MET A 45 -3.51 4.57 5.71
C MET A 45 -2.57 3.43 6.09
N GLU A 46 -2.54 3.04 7.37
CA GLU A 46 -1.72 1.93 7.84
C GLU A 46 -2.16 0.59 7.22
N GLY A 47 -3.45 0.32 7.16
CA GLY A 47 -3.98 -0.92 6.59
C GLY A 47 -3.62 -1.11 5.11
N ILE A 48 -3.77 -0.06 4.31
CA ILE A 48 -3.35 -0.06 2.89
C ILE A 48 -1.84 -0.30 2.79
N THR A 49 -1.05 0.42 3.59
CA THR A 49 0.41 0.33 3.53
C THR A 49 0.92 -1.02 4.03
N LEU A 50 0.32 -1.59 5.08
CA LEU A 50 0.65 -2.92 5.58
C LEU A 50 0.36 -4.00 4.53
N ASN A 51 -0.78 -3.92 3.84
CA ASN A 51 -1.09 -4.86 2.77
C ASN A 51 -0.06 -4.79 1.63
N LEU A 52 0.35 -3.61 1.21
CA LEU A 52 1.42 -3.43 0.22
C LEU A 52 2.78 -3.91 0.77
N GLY A 53 3.03 -3.75 2.06
CA GLY A 53 4.24 -4.25 2.73
C GLY A 53 4.39 -5.78 2.64
N PHE A 54 3.28 -6.54 2.65
CA PHE A 54 3.33 -7.99 2.38
C PHE A 54 3.84 -8.27 0.97
N ILE A 55 3.41 -7.49 -0.03
CA ILE A 55 3.87 -7.65 -1.41
C ILE A 55 5.37 -7.34 -1.51
N VAL A 56 5.83 -6.25 -0.90
CA VAL A 56 7.26 -5.92 -0.82
C VAL A 56 8.06 -7.05 -0.18
N ASN A 57 7.56 -7.65 0.91
CA ASN A 57 8.22 -8.75 1.58
C ASN A 57 8.25 -10.04 0.74
N ILE A 58 7.26 -10.27 -0.12
CA ILE A 58 7.28 -11.38 -1.08
C ILE A 58 8.40 -11.17 -2.11
N PHE A 59 8.50 -9.96 -2.69
CA PHE A 59 9.57 -9.65 -3.64
C PHE A 59 10.95 -9.74 -3.03
N ARG A 60 11.12 -9.34 -1.76
CA ARG A 60 12.40 -9.46 -1.03
C ARG A 60 12.93 -10.87 -0.91
N LYS A 61 12.08 -11.88 -1.01
CA LYS A 61 12.54 -13.28 -1.03
C LYS A 61 13.32 -13.62 -2.30
N HIS A 62 13.19 -12.79 -3.34
CA HIS A 62 13.81 -13.05 -4.65
C HIS A 62 14.86 -12.01 -5.02
N VAL A 63 14.67 -10.76 -4.62
CA VAL A 63 15.59 -9.65 -4.92
C VAL A 63 15.67 -8.71 -3.71
N PRO A 64 16.84 -8.11 -3.42
CA PRO A 64 16.94 -7.06 -2.42
C PRO A 64 16.11 -5.85 -2.86
N ILE A 65 15.37 -5.26 -1.91
CA ILE A 65 14.58 -4.04 -2.12
C ILE A 65 14.97 -3.05 -1.03
N ASP A 66 15.89 -2.16 -1.37
CA ASP A 66 16.37 -1.12 -0.48
C ASP A 66 15.74 0.25 -0.79
N GLN A 67 15.09 0.37 -1.95
CA GLN A 67 14.49 1.59 -2.45
C GLN A 67 13.15 1.30 -3.13
N VAL A 68 12.16 2.16 -2.90
CA VAL A 68 10.83 2.10 -3.55
C VAL A 68 10.46 3.48 -4.06
N THR A 69 10.25 3.60 -5.36
CA THR A 69 9.71 4.82 -5.95
C THR A 69 8.20 4.83 -5.84
N VAL A 70 7.64 5.89 -5.27
CA VAL A 70 6.20 6.05 -5.07
C VAL A 70 5.64 7.19 -5.92
N ILE A 71 4.49 6.96 -6.52
CA ILE A 71 3.77 7.91 -7.39
C ILE A 71 2.30 7.97 -6.98
N GLY A 72 1.57 8.93 -7.55
CA GLY A 72 0.16 9.13 -7.29
C GLY A 72 -0.14 9.90 -6.00
N GLY A 73 -1.42 10.03 -5.67
CA GLY A 73 -1.90 10.86 -4.56
C GLY A 73 -1.32 10.52 -3.18
N CYS A 74 -1.06 9.23 -2.91
CA CYS A 74 -0.43 8.81 -1.65
C CYS A 74 0.96 9.41 -1.47
N ALA A 75 1.70 9.57 -2.57
CA ALA A 75 3.06 10.12 -2.55
C ALA A 75 3.10 11.62 -2.24
N GLN A 76 1.99 12.34 -2.33
CA GLN A 76 1.91 13.76 -1.98
C GLN A 76 1.92 13.99 -0.46
N ASN A 77 1.42 13.02 0.32
CA ASN A 77 1.30 13.18 1.77
C ASN A 77 2.60 12.75 2.49
N PRO A 78 3.29 13.70 3.17
CA PRO A 78 4.57 13.40 3.84
C PRO A 78 4.45 12.40 4.99
N VAL A 79 3.30 12.37 5.70
CA VAL A 79 3.05 11.41 6.76
C VAL A 79 2.91 10.00 6.17
N TRP A 80 2.25 9.87 5.02
CA TRP A 80 2.10 8.58 4.34
C TRP A 80 3.43 8.08 3.77
N ARG A 81 4.25 8.97 3.20
CA ARG A 81 5.61 8.62 2.72
C ARG A 81 6.49 8.05 3.85
N GLN A 82 6.46 8.69 5.03
CA GLN A 82 7.19 8.17 6.19
C GLN A 82 6.65 6.80 6.63
N MET A 83 5.34 6.64 6.64
CA MET A 83 4.71 5.35 6.95
C MET A 83 5.12 4.25 5.97
N MET A 84 5.18 4.55 4.67
CA MET A 84 5.69 3.63 3.64
C MET A 84 7.15 3.27 3.89
N ALA A 85 8.02 4.25 4.20
CA ALA A 85 9.41 3.99 4.49
C ALA A 85 9.56 3.04 5.69
N ASP A 86 8.82 3.30 6.77
CA ASP A 86 8.88 2.54 8.00
C ASP A 86 8.34 1.11 7.82
N ILE A 87 7.22 0.94 7.11
CA ILE A 87 6.58 -0.37 6.89
C ILE A 87 7.36 -1.19 5.85
N TYR A 88 7.81 -0.55 4.77
CA TYR A 88 8.55 -1.24 3.72
C TYR A 88 10.03 -1.44 4.10
N GLN A 89 10.52 -0.78 5.15
CA GLN A 89 11.93 -0.82 5.57
C GLN A 89 12.85 -0.51 4.38
N ALA A 90 12.51 0.51 3.62
CA ALA A 90 13.17 0.91 2.39
C ALA A 90 13.16 2.43 2.24
N GLU A 91 14.16 2.97 1.56
CA GLU A 91 14.16 4.37 1.15
C GLU A 91 12.98 4.61 0.20
N ILE A 92 12.10 5.55 0.54
CA ILE A 92 11.05 6.01 -0.36
C ILE A 92 11.58 7.13 -1.22
N ARG A 93 11.48 6.95 -2.55
CA ARG A 93 11.87 7.93 -3.56
C ARG A 93 10.64 8.59 -4.17
N VAL A 94 10.65 9.91 -4.20
CA VAL A 94 9.53 10.74 -4.68
C VAL A 94 10.00 11.47 -5.93
N PRO A 95 9.48 11.11 -7.11
CA PRO A 95 9.84 11.78 -8.35
C PRO A 95 9.10 13.11 -8.55
N ASN A 96 9.55 13.89 -9.52
CA ASN A 96 8.97 15.18 -9.91
C ASN A 96 7.57 15.08 -10.54
N TYR A 97 7.22 13.96 -11.15
CA TYR A 97 5.90 13.72 -11.78
C TYR A 97 5.14 12.66 -10.99
N LEU A 98 4.26 13.08 -10.09
CA LEU A 98 3.49 12.17 -9.24
C LEU A 98 2.16 11.75 -9.86
N GLU A 99 1.47 12.67 -10.51
CA GLU A 99 0.14 12.43 -11.09
C GLU A 99 0.24 11.97 -12.54
N GLU A 100 1.20 12.46 -13.29
CA GLU A 100 1.39 12.20 -14.71
C GLU A 100 2.18 10.92 -15.01
N ALA A 101 2.68 10.24 -14.00
CA ALA A 101 3.55 9.08 -14.18
C ALA A 101 2.93 7.97 -15.05
N THR A 102 1.62 7.75 -14.95
CA THR A 102 0.92 6.74 -15.75
C THR A 102 0.83 7.15 -17.23
N SER A 103 0.44 8.40 -17.52
CA SER A 103 0.36 8.91 -18.89
C SER A 103 1.76 8.98 -19.53
N MET A 104 2.75 9.45 -18.79
CA MET A 104 4.14 9.48 -19.25
C MET A 104 4.66 8.08 -19.58
N GLY A 105 4.31 7.06 -18.80
CA GLY A 105 4.64 5.67 -19.12
C GLY A 105 4.01 5.20 -20.44
N ALA A 106 2.76 5.57 -20.70
CA ALA A 106 2.09 5.28 -21.96
C ALA A 106 2.72 6.02 -23.15
N ASP A 107 3.07 7.29 -22.98
CA ASP A 107 3.72 8.11 -24.00
C ASP A 107 5.13 7.58 -24.37
N ILE A 108 5.90 7.14 -23.36
CA ILE A 108 7.20 6.51 -23.59
C ILE A 108 7.03 5.21 -24.38
N LEU A 109 6.08 4.37 -24.01
CA LEU A 109 5.81 3.11 -24.70
C LEU A 109 5.38 3.35 -26.15
N ALA A 110 4.49 4.31 -26.38
CA ALA A 110 4.06 4.72 -27.73
C ALA A 110 5.22 5.28 -28.55
N GLY A 111 6.08 6.11 -27.95
CA GLY A 111 7.25 6.69 -28.58
C GLY A 111 8.29 5.66 -29.00
N ILE A 112 8.48 4.59 -28.21
CA ILE A 112 9.33 3.46 -28.56
C ILE A 112 8.70 2.68 -29.73
N GLY A 113 7.40 2.39 -29.65
CA GLY A 113 6.67 1.69 -30.70
C GLY A 113 6.67 2.44 -32.05
N ALA A 114 6.63 3.77 -32.02
CA ALA A 114 6.72 4.65 -33.19
C ALA A 114 8.16 4.92 -33.69
N GLY A 115 9.19 4.40 -33.00
CA GLY A 115 10.59 4.63 -33.33
C GLY A 115 11.12 6.04 -32.98
N VAL A 116 10.37 6.82 -32.18
CA VAL A 116 10.80 8.15 -31.70
C VAL A 116 11.86 8.01 -30.60
N PHE A 117 11.68 7.02 -29.72
CA PHE A 117 12.63 6.69 -28.67
C PHE A 117 13.28 5.34 -28.95
N LYS A 118 14.56 5.23 -28.60
CA LYS A 118 15.33 4.00 -28.85
C LYS A 118 14.93 2.89 -27.86
N ASP A 119 14.79 3.22 -26.60
CA ASP A 119 14.52 2.30 -25.50
C ASP A 119 13.98 3.05 -24.26
N PHE A 120 13.74 2.31 -23.19
CA PHE A 120 13.18 2.87 -21.96
C PHE A 120 14.13 3.80 -21.19
N SER A 121 15.42 3.84 -21.51
CA SER A 121 16.36 4.76 -20.82
C SER A 121 16.01 6.23 -21.03
N VAL A 122 15.13 6.54 -22.00
CA VAL A 122 14.60 7.89 -22.22
C VAL A 122 13.92 8.46 -20.95
N ILE A 123 13.42 7.60 -20.06
CA ILE A 123 12.78 8.03 -18.81
C ILE A 123 13.71 8.87 -17.94
N ASP A 124 15.03 8.60 -17.98
CA ASP A 124 16.03 9.31 -17.19
C ASP A 124 16.17 10.79 -17.61
N ARG A 125 15.61 11.17 -18.75
CA ARG A 125 15.57 12.57 -19.22
C ARG A 125 14.43 13.36 -18.57
N PHE A 126 13.38 12.68 -18.12
CA PHE A 126 12.14 13.27 -17.62
C PHE A 126 12.03 13.13 -16.11
N VAL A 127 12.38 11.99 -15.58
CA VAL A 127 12.18 11.66 -14.17
C VAL A 127 13.42 12.03 -13.35
N ARG A 128 13.19 12.82 -12.30
CA ARG A 128 14.20 13.17 -11.30
C ARG A 128 13.62 12.88 -9.92
N ILE A 129 14.42 12.32 -9.04
CA ILE A 129 14.02 12.15 -7.65
C ILE A 129 14.20 13.49 -6.93
N GLU A 130 13.11 14.05 -6.47
CA GLU A 130 13.10 15.34 -5.75
C GLU A 130 13.25 15.19 -4.24
N GLN A 131 12.73 14.09 -3.70
CA GLN A 131 12.78 13.82 -2.27
C GLN A 131 13.05 12.34 -2.01
N THR A 132 13.72 12.07 -0.90
CA THR A 132 13.87 10.74 -0.34
C THR A 132 13.46 10.73 1.12
N VAL A 133 12.88 9.62 1.58
CA VAL A 133 12.46 9.43 2.97
C VAL A 133 13.06 8.13 3.47
N GLN A 134 13.86 8.22 4.54
CA GLN A 134 14.47 7.06 5.17
C GLN A 134 13.57 6.47 6.24
N PRO A 135 13.61 5.14 6.46
CA PRO A 135 12.89 4.51 7.55
C PRO A 135 13.44 4.92 8.92
N ILE A 136 12.54 5.16 9.86
CA ILE A 136 12.87 5.44 11.27
C ILE A 136 12.87 4.12 12.03
N GLN A 137 14.01 3.67 12.52
CA GLN A 137 14.19 2.35 13.11
C GLN A 137 13.26 2.05 14.30
N GLU A 138 12.93 3.07 15.11
CA GLU A 138 11.96 2.92 16.18
C GLU A 138 10.55 2.58 15.64
N ASN A 139 10.16 3.21 14.53
CA ASN A 139 8.87 2.98 13.88
C ASN A 139 8.84 1.61 13.20
N VAL A 140 9.94 1.24 12.53
CA VAL A 140 10.12 -0.08 11.91
C VAL A 140 9.80 -1.19 12.91
N LYS A 141 10.40 -1.16 14.10
CA LYS A 141 10.15 -2.16 15.14
C LYS A 141 8.67 -2.25 15.56
N LYS A 142 7.97 -1.11 15.61
CA LYS A 142 6.54 -1.07 15.93
C LYS A 142 5.70 -1.73 14.84
N TYR A 143 6.02 -1.45 13.57
CA TYR A 143 5.31 -2.06 12.43
C TYR A 143 5.66 -3.54 12.24
N GLU A 144 6.89 -3.95 12.52
CA GLU A 144 7.26 -5.38 12.56
C GLU A 144 6.41 -6.18 13.56
N ALA A 145 6.12 -5.59 14.72
CA ALA A 145 5.24 -6.20 15.71
C ALA A 145 3.75 -6.15 15.28
N TRP A 146 3.35 -5.13 14.49
CA TRP A 146 1.97 -4.92 14.10
C TRP A 146 1.56 -5.74 12.86
N MET A 147 2.47 -6.00 11.93
CA MET A 147 2.23 -6.73 10.69
C MET A 147 1.70 -8.15 10.91
N PRO A 148 2.21 -8.98 11.84
CA PRO A 148 1.63 -10.29 12.14
C PRO A 148 0.20 -10.21 12.70
N VAL A 149 -0.13 -9.15 13.44
CA VAL A 149 -1.49 -8.93 13.97
C VAL A 149 -2.45 -8.62 12.82
N PHE A 150 -2.03 -7.78 11.86
CA PHE A 150 -2.79 -7.49 10.65
C PHE A 150 -3.02 -8.78 9.81
N ASP A 151 -2.00 -9.59 9.64
CA ASP A 151 -2.12 -10.88 8.91
C ASP A 151 -3.11 -11.82 9.59
N LYS A 152 -2.97 -11.99 10.90
CA LYS A 152 -3.89 -12.81 11.70
C LYS A 152 -5.33 -12.31 11.63
N ALA A 153 -5.54 -10.98 11.62
CA ALA A 153 -6.86 -10.38 11.51
C ALA A 153 -7.55 -10.75 10.19
N TYR A 154 -6.81 -10.72 9.07
CA TYR A 154 -7.32 -11.20 7.79
C TYR A 154 -7.77 -12.66 7.86
N HIS A 155 -6.87 -13.54 8.32
CA HIS A 155 -7.17 -14.98 8.39
C HIS A 155 -8.34 -15.30 9.30
N ALA A 156 -8.51 -14.56 10.40
CA ALA A 156 -9.65 -14.74 11.32
C ALA A 156 -11.00 -14.39 10.69
N LEU A 157 -11.03 -13.60 9.61
CA LEU A 157 -12.27 -13.22 8.94
C LEU A 157 -12.55 -13.98 7.64
N CYS A 158 -11.66 -14.88 7.19
CA CYS A 158 -11.82 -15.58 5.92
C CYS A 158 -13.15 -16.36 5.82
N ASP A 159 -13.49 -17.12 6.85
CA ASP A 159 -14.73 -17.89 6.89
C ASP A 159 -15.97 -16.98 6.89
N MET A 160 -15.90 -15.89 7.65
CA MET A 160 -16.96 -14.87 7.71
C MET A 160 -17.17 -14.19 6.35
N TYR A 161 -16.12 -13.87 5.60
CA TYR A 161 -16.24 -13.32 4.26
C TYR A 161 -17.00 -14.27 3.33
N THR A 162 -16.70 -15.56 3.40
CA THR A 162 -17.38 -16.60 2.63
C THR A 162 -18.85 -16.73 3.02
N GLU A 163 -19.15 -16.67 4.31
CA GLU A 163 -20.54 -16.71 4.81
C GLU A 163 -21.33 -15.48 4.36
N ILE A 164 -20.76 -14.27 4.51
CA ILE A 164 -21.39 -13.04 4.02
C ILE A 164 -21.70 -13.13 2.52
N ALA A 165 -20.75 -13.65 1.70
CA ALA A 165 -20.93 -13.75 0.27
C ALA A 165 -22.02 -14.74 -0.14
N LYS A 166 -22.29 -15.77 0.68
CA LYS A 166 -23.30 -16.81 0.41
C LYS A 166 -24.67 -16.48 1.00
N THR A 167 -24.74 -15.54 1.96
CA THR A 167 -26.00 -15.21 2.61
C THR A 167 -26.89 -14.41 1.68
N GLU A 168 -28.02 -14.99 1.31
CA GLU A 168 -29.07 -14.30 0.58
C GLU A 168 -29.89 -13.45 1.57
N LEU A 169 -29.90 -12.14 1.36
CA LEU A 169 -30.75 -11.21 2.10
C LEU A 169 -31.80 -10.69 1.12
N ASP A 170 -33.08 -10.79 1.50
CA ASP A 170 -34.14 -10.23 0.69
C ASP A 170 -33.86 -8.74 0.44
N SER A 171 -33.89 -8.34 -0.81
CA SER A 171 -33.76 -6.93 -1.21
C SER A 171 -34.98 -6.17 -0.66
N ILE A 172 -34.76 -5.25 0.27
CA ILE A 172 -35.78 -4.33 0.76
C ILE A 172 -36.15 -3.33 -0.34
#